data_86477da7a8635fe73d191f58d0e1d13d
#
_entry.id   86477da7a8635fe73d191f58d0e1d13d
#
_cell.length_a   1.000
_cell.length_b   1.000
_cell.length_c   1.000
_cell.angle_alpha   90.00
_cell.angle_beta   90.00
_cell.angle_gamma   90.00
#
_symmetry.space_group_name_H-M   'P 1'
#
loop_
_entity.id
_entity.type
_entity.pdbx_description
1 polymer ?
#
loop_
_entity_poly.entity_id
_entity_poly.type
_entity_poly.pdbx_seq_one_letter_code
_entity_poly.pdbx_strand_id
1 'polypeptide(L)' 'MLEVEYLCGRVVFICKGRILDEGSPNALKKKYNAKNLKEAFIRVVQHEL' A
#
# COMPACT_ATOMS: atom_id res chain seq x y z
N MET A 1 8.59 6.52 -8.88
CA MET A 1 7.49 7.33 -8.39
C MET A 1 6.47 6.45 -7.69
N LEU A 2 5.95 6.90 -6.57
CA LEU A 2 5.03 6.10 -5.77
C LEU A 2 3.59 6.34 -6.21
N GLU A 3 2.85 5.27 -6.38
CA GLU A 3 1.46 5.36 -6.80
C GLU A 3 0.59 4.41 -6.01
N VAL A 4 -0.66 4.82 -5.80
CA VAL A 4 -1.66 3.98 -5.15
C VAL A 4 -2.86 3.92 -6.07
N GLU A 5 -3.28 2.72 -6.43
CA GLU A 5 -4.44 2.55 -7.28
C GLU A 5 -5.57 1.85 -6.53
N TYR A 6 -6.79 2.26 -6.83
CA TYR A 6 -8.00 1.66 -6.27
C TYR A 6 -8.73 0.92 -7.38
N LEU A 7 -8.89 -0.37 -7.20
CA LEU A 7 -9.57 -1.20 -8.19
C LEU A 7 -10.63 -2.06 -7.49
N CYS A 8 -11.90 -1.74 -7.72
CA CYS A 8 -13.03 -2.54 -7.21
C CYS A 8 -12.84 -2.98 -5.76
N GLY A 9 -12.56 -2.04 -4.87
CA GLY A 9 -12.39 -2.34 -3.46
C GLY A 9 -11.01 -2.89 -3.10
N ARG A 10 -10.10 -2.91 -4.05
CA ARG A 10 -8.71 -3.34 -3.81
C ARG A 10 -7.77 -2.16 -3.96
N VAL A 11 -6.71 -2.19 -3.19
CA VAL A 11 -5.69 -1.14 -3.25
C VAL A 11 -4.39 -1.79 -3.71
N VAL A 12 -3.71 -1.12 -4.62
CA VAL A 12 -2.42 -1.59 -5.14
C VAL A 12 -1.39 -0.50 -4.90
N PHE A 13 -0.31 -0.86 -4.22
CA PHE A 13 0.81 0.06 -4.01
C PHE A 13 1.85 -0.19 -5.09
N ILE A 14 2.17 0.86 -5.84
CA ILE A 14 3.09 0.77 -6.97
C ILE A 14 4.23 1.76 -6.79
N CYS A 15 5.44 1.31 -7.05
CA CYS A 15 6.62 2.17 -7.01
C CYS A 15 7.51 1.86 -8.22
N LYS A 16 7.80 2.88 -9.01
CA LYS A 16 8.66 2.75 -10.18
C LYS A 16 8.21 1.62 -11.11
N GLY A 17 6.92 1.49 -11.32
CA GLY A 17 6.35 0.47 -12.18
C GLY A 17 6.31 -0.92 -11.57
N ARG A 18 6.65 -1.05 -10.29
CA ARG A 18 6.60 -2.33 -9.60
C ARG A 18 5.48 -2.33 -8.57
N ILE A 19 4.78 -3.44 -8.48
CA ILE A 19 3.74 -3.61 -7.46
C ILE A 19 4.42 -4.02 -6.16
N LEU A 20 4.29 -3.15 -5.14
CA LEU A 20 4.87 -3.43 -3.84
C LEU A 20 3.96 -4.32 -3.01
N ASP A 21 2.66 -4.05 -3.04
CA ASP A 21 1.69 -4.83 -2.30
C ASP A 21 0.31 -4.55 -2.85
N GLU A 22 -0.62 -5.47 -2.61
CA GLU A 22 -1.99 -5.29 -3.03
C GLU A 22 -2.91 -6.02 -2.07
N GLY A 23 -4.16 -5.56 -2.01
CA GLY A 23 -5.14 -6.18 -1.15
C GLY A 23 -6.23 -5.20 -0.76
N SER A 24 -7.13 -5.63 0.12
CA SER A 24 -8.17 -4.73 0.60
C SER A 24 -7.56 -3.67 1.53
N PRO A 25 -8.17 -2.47 1.57
CA PRO A 25 -7.66 -1.41 2.44
C PRO A 25 -7.50 -1.86 3.89
N ASN A 26 -8.49 -2.58 4.40
CA ASN A 26 -8.45 -3.05 5.78
C ASN A 26 -7.32 -4.05 6.00
N ALA A 27 -7.13 -4.96 5.05
CA ALA A 27 -6.08 -5.95 5.15
C ALA A 27 -4.70 -5.29 5.18
N LEU A 28 -4.50 -4.31 4.31
CA LEU A 28 -3.22 -3.60 4.25
C LEU A 28 -2.96 -2.82 5.52
N LYS A 29 -3.99 -2.16 6.06
CA LYS A 29 -3.84 -1.42 7.31
C LYS A 29 -3.46 -2.36 8.45
N LYS A 30 -4.07 -3.51 8.53
CA LYS A 30 -3.75 -4.49 9.56
C LYS A 30 -2.37 -5.07 9.37
N LYS A 31 -2.02 -5.37 8.12
CA LYS A 31 -0.73 -5.96 7.80
C LYS A 31 0.43 -5.08 8.26
N TYR A 32 0.29 -3.78 8.06
CA TYR A 32 1.35 -2.84 8.42
C TYR A 32 1.08 -2.12 9.73
N ASN A 33 0.04 -2.55 10.45
CA ASN A 33 -0.31 -1.94 11.73
C ASN A 33 -0.46 -0.42 11.59
N ALA A 34 -1.14 0.01 10.54
CA ALA A 34 -1.31 1.42 10.21
C ALA A 34 -2.73 1.88 10.52
N LYS A 35 -2.86 3.16 10.84
CA LYS A 35 -4.16 3.74 11.12
C LYS A 35 -4.98 3.98 9.87
N ASN A 36 -4.29 4.25 8.76
CA ASN A 36 -4.95 4.53 7.49
C ASN A 36 -4.05 4.08 6.35
N LEU A 37 -4.56 4.20 5.12
CA LEU A 37 -3.82 3.77 3.95
C LEU A 37 -2.54 4.57 3.74
N LYS A 38 -2.56 5.85 4.08
CA LYS A 38 -1.38 6.69 3.93
C LYS A 38 -0.23 6.15 4.79
N GLU A 39 -0.53 5.81 6.04
CA GLU A 39 0.49 5.24 6.91
C GLU A 39 0.97 3.89 6.40
N ALA A 40 0.04 3.07 5.93
CA ALA A 40 0.40 1.78 5.37
C ALA A 40 1.35 1.95 4.19
N PHE A 41 1.05 2.91 3.32
CA PHE A 41 1.87 3.19 2.16
C PHE A 41 3.28 3.63 2.57
N ILE A 42 3.36 4.52 3.55
CA ILE A 42 4.65 4.98 4.06
C ILE A 42 5.46 3.82 4.62
N ARG A 43 4.82 2.94 5.35
CA ARG A 43 5.50 1.77 5.93
C ARG A 43 6.01 0.83 4.85
N VAL A 44 5.23 0.65 3.78
CA VAL A 44 5.64 -0.18 2.65
C VAL A 44 6.90 0.40 2.02
N VAL A 45 6.90 1.71 1.79
CA VAL A 45 8.05 2.39 1.18
C VAL A 45 9.28 2.26 2.06
N GLN A 46 9.12 2.47 3.36
CA GLN A 46 10.23 2.37 4.28
C GLN A 46 10.80 0.96 4.31
N HIS A 47 9.92 -0.02 4.17
CA HIS A 47 10.35 -1.41 4.20
C HIS A 47 11.15 -1.77 2.94
N GLU A 48 10.84 -1.10 1.82
CA GLU A 48 11.54 -1.33 0.56
C GLU A 48 12.92 -0.66 0.54
N LEU A 49 13.08 0.39 1.31
CA LEU A 49 14.38 1.07 1.39
C LEU A 49 15.28 0.32 2.36
#